data_da16b666f194dbcfc0cdac53a5837a83
#
_entry.id   da16b666f194dbcfc0cdac53a5837a83
#
_cell.length_a   1.000
_cell.length_b   1.000
_cell.length_c   1.000
_cell.angle_alpha   90.00
_cell.angle_beta   90.00
_cell.angle_gamma   90.00
#
_symmetry.space_group_name_H-M   'P 1'
#
loop_
_entity.id
_entity.type
_entity.pdbx_description
1 polymer ?
#
loop_
_entity_poly.entity_id
_entity_poly.type
_entity_poly.pdbx_seq_one_letter_code
_entity_poly.pdbx_strand_id
1 'polypeptide(L)'
;MKKLIITISFIICHLSFSVAQTYTLEQLKDSALRNNIAMRTARLDIDAAQQQRKEAFTSYFPNVSGTGLWFNANKGMAQMDMNLSENISPELGMALAQSLPAEALAALGSPISISMMKNGTIGSLMAIQPLFAGGQIINGNKLAKVGEDVSRLQLQLSENEVEKQTEQYYWQLVSMLQKMKTVEAVETLLQDIHKDVDIAVRAGVAMRNDLLQVQLRQNDIESQKVKLQNGISIVKMLMSQYCGLGDDSWSVESEVRSEVTQVTDKSHSTLITPPSSGFLGGLPEYQLLQKQVEAAKLQRKMELGKNLPSLGIGAGYNYHNLLETDHTFGMVFATVSVPISDWWGGSHAIKRRKIQQQKAVEQLEDNSQLLKIRMQKAWNDVQEAQQQLGIARRSIEQAEENLRLNRNYYQAGTCRMSDLLEAQMLYQQACDKQTDAYADYQNKLLAYRQSVGQK
;
A
#
# COMPACT_ATOMS: atom_id res chain seq x y z
N MET A 1 7.84 -19.90 -58.12
CA MET A 1 7.71 -20.93 -57.07
C MET A 1 8.39 -20.56 -55.74
N LYS A 2 9.64 -20.10 -55.68
CA LYS A 2 10.30 -19.74 -54.40
C LYS A 2 9.59 -18.59 -53.62
N LYS A 3 9.06 -17.57 -54.29
CA LYS A 3 8.32 -16.47 -53.63
C LYS A 3 6.94 -16.89 -53.08
N LEU A 4 6.28 -17.89 -53.66
CA LEU A 4 4.99 -18.42 -53.19
C LEU A 4 5.17 -19.31 -51.95
N ILE A 5 6.29 -20.04 -51.86
CA ILE A 5 6.64 -20.87 -50.68
C ILE A 5 6.99 -20.01 -49.48
N ILE A 6 7.66 -18.86 -49.66
CA ILE A 6 8.00 -17.93 -48.58
C ILE A 6 6.71 -17.23 -48.00
N THR A 7 5.76 -16.87 -48.89
CA THR A 7 4.48 -16.28 -48.43
C THR A 7 3.60 -17.27 -47.70
N ILE A 8 3.54 -18.53 -48.15
CA ILE A 8 2.80 -19.61 -47.48
C ILE A 8 3.48 -19.95 -46.11
N SER A 9 4.80 -19.97 -46.03
CA SER A 9 5.55 -20.20 -44.80
C SER A 9 5.31 -19.07 -43.78
N PHE A 10 5.14 -17.80 -44.21
CA PHE A 10 4.86 -16.67 -43.37
C PHE A 10 3.41 -16.63 -42.89
N ILE A 11 2.47 -17.13 -43.67
CA ILE A 11 1.04 -17.26 -43.27
C ILE A 11 0.83 -18.41 -42.28
N ILE A 12 1.60 -19.51 -42.39
CA ILE A 12 1.52 -20.65 -41.45
C ILE A 12 2.12 -20.28 -40.08
N CYS A 13 3.07 -19.34 -40.01
CA CYS A 13 3.67 -18.87 -38.75
C CYS A 13 2.77 -17.95 -37.95
N HIS A 14 1.66 -17.42 -38.52
CA HIS A 14 0.68 -16.57 -37.83
C HIS A 14 -0.63 -17.28 -37.47
N LEU A 15 -0.77 -18.56 -37.73
CA LEU A 15 -1.78 -19.40 -37.12
C LEU A 15 -1.27 -19.79 -35.70
N SER A 16 -1.11 -18.79 -34.84
CA SER A 16 -1.08 -19.02 -33.41
C SER A 16 -2.42 -19.65 -33.06
N PHE A 17 -2.45 -20.96 -32.90
CA PHE A 17 -3.54 -21.61 -32.18
C PHE A 17 -3.63 -20.89 -30.84
N SER A 18 -4.62 -20.06 -30.68
CA SER A 18 -5.01 -19.51 -29.40
C SER A 18 -5.59 -20.69 -28.58
N VAL A 19 -4.70 -21.56 -28.11
CA VAL A 19 -5.03 -22.50 -27.06
C VAL A 19 -5.31 -21.61 -25.85
N ALA A 20 -6.55 -21.60 -25.39
CA ALA A 20 -6.91 -20.88 -24.17
C ALA A 20 -5.93 -21.28 -23.08
N GLN A 21 -5.09 -20.35 -22.65
CA GLN A 21 -4.05 -20.62 -21.68
C GLN A 21 -4.71 -20.92 -20.34
N THR A 22 -4.50 -22.12 -19.81
CA THR A 22 -5.05 -22.53 -18.54
C THR A 22 -4.06 -22.14 -17.43
N TYR A 23 -4.51 -21.34 -16.47
CA TYR A 23 -3.71 -20.89 -15.35
C TYR A 23 -4.07 -21.69 -14.09
N THR A 24 -3.03 -22.08 -13.35
CA THR A 24 -3.18 -22.58 -11.98
C THR A 24 -3.26 -21.39 -11.00
N LEU A 25 -3.76 -21.65 -9.79
CA LEU A 25 -3.81 -20.64 -8.73
C LEU A 25 -2.43 -20.02 -8.45
N GLU A 26 -1.38 -20.83 -8.38
CA GLU A 26 -0.01 -20.36 -8.11
C GLU A 26 0.53 -19.45 -9.23
N GLN A 27 0.24 -19.77 -10.49
CA GLN A 27 0.62 -18.94 -11.62
C GLN A 27 -0.09 -17.57 -11.60
N LEU A 28 -1.37 -17.54 -11.19
CA LEU A 28 -2.14 -16.30 -11.04
C LEU A 28 -1.61 -15.45 -9.88
N LYS A 29 -1.28 -16.06 -8.73
CA LYS A 29 -0.63 -15.38 -7.61
C LYS A 29 0.69 -14.75 -8.02
N ASP A 30 1.55 -15.50 -8.70
CA ASP A 30 2.85 -15.03 -9.16
C ASP A 30 2.71 -13.87 -10.16
N SER A 31 1.75 -13.97 -11.09
CA SER A 31 1.44 -12.88 -12.02
C SER A 31 0.93 -11.63 -11.30
N ALA A 32 0.01 -11.78 -10.33
CA ALA A 32 -0.50 -10.69 -9.52
C ALA A 32 0.62 -10.00 -8.71
N LEU A 33 1.48 -10.77 -8.04
CA LEU A 33 2.61 -10.22 -7.28
C LEU A 33 3.61 -9.45 -8.14
N ARG A 34 3.74 -9.79 -9.43
CA ARG A 34 4.62 -9.06 -10.37
C ARG A 34 3.96 -7.81 -10.94
N ASN A 35 2.70 -7.90 -11.34
CA ASN A 35 2.06 -6.91 -12.21
C ASN A 35 1.09 -5.97 -11.48
N ASN A 36 0.57 -6.38 -10.31
CA ASN A 36 -0.42 -5.59 -9.59
C ASN A 36 0.09 -4.19 -9.21
N ILE A 37 -0.76 -3.18 -9.34
CA ILE A 37 -0.41 -1.79 -9.04
C ILE A 37 -0.01 -1.60 -7.57
N ALA A 38 -0.68 -2.28 -6.61
CA ALA A 38 -0.34 -2.18 -5.21
C ALA A 38 1.08 -2.69 -4.92
N MET A 39 1.51 -3.75 -5.60
CA MET A 39 2.88 -4.27 -5.50
C MET A 39 3.91 -3.31 -6.10
N ARG A 40 3.58 -2.70 -7.24
CA ARG A 40 4.46 -1.73 -7.90
C ARG A 40 4.62 -0.46 -7.05
N THR A 41 3.53 0.06 -6.51
CA THR A 41 3.58 1.24 -5.62
C THR A 41 4.32 0.94 -4.32
N ALA A 42 4.08 -0.21 -3.67
CA ALA A 42 4.79 -0.59 -2.46
C ALA A 42 6.32 -0.73 -2.67
N ARG A 43 6.76 -1.19 -3.86
CA ARG A 43 8.20 -1.20 -4.20
C ARG A 43 8.75 0.23 -4.37
N LEU A 44 8.01 1.12 -5.03
CA LEU A 44 8.39 2.53 -5.15
C LEU A 44 8.45 3.25 -3.78
N ASP A 45 7.57 2.87 -2.85
CA ASP A 45 7.61 3.40 -1.48
C ASP A 45 8.88 2.99 -0.73
N ILE A 46 9.40 1.77 -0.98
CA ILE A 46 10.71 1.36 -0.45
C ILE A 46 11.83 2.19 -1.07
N ASP A 47 11.81 2.39 -2.40
CA ASP A 47 12.81 3.20 -3.08
C ASP A 47 12.79 4.66 -2.56
N ALA A 48 11.60 5.24 -2.36
CA ALA A 48 11.43 6.56 -1.76
C ALA A 48 12.00 6.62 -0.33
N ALA A 49 11.69 5.62 0.51
CA ALA A 49 12.22 5.53 1.87
C ALA A 49 13.75 5.37 1.90
N GLN A 50 14.32 4.65 0.94
CA GLN A 50 15.78 4.56 0.78
C GLN A 50 16.41 5.91 0.40
N GLN A 51 15.78 6.68 -0.48
CA GLN A 51 16.26 8.03 -0.78
C GLN A 51 16.16 8.95 0.44
N GLN A 52 15.05 8.88 1.19
CA GLN A 52 14.90 9.64 2.44
C GLN A 52 15.96 9.27 3.49
N ARG A 53 16.34 7.99 3.56
CA ARG A 53 17.45 7.56 4.41
C ARG A 53 18.80 8.11 3.95
N LYS A 54 19.06 8.13 2.62
CA LYS A 54 20.27 8.75 2.05
C LYS A 54 20.28 10.26 2.30
N GLU A 55 19.14 10.93 2.14
CA GLU A 55 18.97 12.34 2.47
C GLU A 55 19.26 12.61 3.95
N ALA A 56 18.69 11.82 4.86
CA ALA A 56 18.99 11.95 6.29
C ALA A 56 20.48 11.79 6.61
N PHE A 57 21.20 10.93 5.86
CA PHE A 57 22.63 10.72 6.00
C PHE A 57 23.44 11.94 5.58
N THR A 58 22.96 12.75 4.62
CA THR A 58 23.66 13.99 4.22
C THR A 58 23.78 15.01 5.33
N SER A 59 22.94 14.92 6.38
CA SER A 59 23.04 15.76 7.57
C SER A 59 24.35 15.58 8.37
N TYR A 60 25.13 14.53 8.08
CA TYR A 60 26.49 14.35 8.63
C TYR A 60 27.54 15.15 7.89
N PHE A 61 27.25 15.67 6.69
CA PHE A 61 28.21 16.42 5.88
C PHE A 61 28.12 17.93 6.16
N PRO A 62 29.17 18.70 5.80
CA PRO A 62 29.11 20.14 5.85
C PRO A 62 27.95 20.70 4.99
N ASN A 63 27.21 21.62 5.55
CA ASN A 63 26.25 22.41 4.78
C ASN A 63 26.97 23.56 4.11
N VAL A 64 27.03 23.57 2.78
CA VAL A 64 27.63 24.64 1.99
C VAL A 64 26.51 25.52 1.43
N SER A 65 26.56 26.83 1.75
CA SER A 65 25.58 27.81 1.29
C SER A 65 26.27 29.01 0.69
N GLY A 66 25.73 29.54 -0.41
CA GLY A 66 26.12 30.80 -1.01
C GLY A 66 25.01 31.83 -0.81
N THR A 67 25.36 33.02 -0.35
CA THR A 67 24.43 34.15 -0.22
C THR A 67 24.97 35.34 -0.95
N GLY A 68 24.11 36.09 -1.63
CA GLY A 68 24.41 37.33 -2.31
C GLY A 68 23.34 38.36 -1.94
N LEU A 69 23.78 39.57 -1.62
CA LEU A 69 22.93 40.71 -1.35
C LEU A 69 23.45 41.89 -2.16
N TRP A 70 22.61 42.52 -2.93
CA TRP A 70 22.84 43.84 -3.50
C TRP A 70 21.79 44.79 -2.92
N PHE A 71 22.24 46.00 -2.55
CA PHE A 71 21.32 47.00 -2.04
C PHE A 71 21.70 48.38 -2.57
N ASN A 72 20.69 49.24 -2.66
CA ASN A 72 20.82 50.69 -2.95
C ASN A 72 19.86 51.41 -2.03
N ALA A 73 20.37 52.28 -1.17
CA ALA A 73 19.61 53.06 -0.20
C ALA A 73 19.52 54.53 -0.65
N ASN A 74 18.42 55.21 -0.35
CA ASN A 74 18.23 56.63 -0.64
C ASN A 74 19.18 57.53 0.22
N LYS A 75 19.64 56.99 1.39
CA LYS A 75 20.64 57.61 2.30
C LYS A 75 21.64 56.54 2.71
N GLY A 76 22.89 56.96 3.02
CA GLY A 76 23.86 56.04 3.52
C GLY A 76 23.44 55.44 4.86
N MET A 77 23.74 54.15 5.05
CA MET A 77 23.43 53.38 6.30
C MET A 77 24.38 53.76 7.42
N ALA A 78 25.57 54.29 7.14
CA ALA A 78 26.51 54.80 8.11
C ALA A 78 26.86 56.26 7.76
N GLN A 79 26.79 57.11 8.76
CA GLN A 79 27.26 58.54 8.68
C GLN A 79 28.38 58.69 9.68
N MET A 80 29.47 59.26 9.21
CA MET A 80 30.59 59.63 10.06
C MET A 80 30.76 61.16 9.97
N ASP A 81 30.49 61.85 11.07
CA ASP A 81 30.71 63.28 11.18
C ASP A 81 32.12 63.51 11.72
N MET A 82 32.99 64.03 10.89
CA MET A 82 34.34 64.41 11.28
C MET A 82 34.43 65.92 11.47
N ASN A 83 34.70 66.35 12.70
CA ASN A 83 35.05 67.75 12.99
C ASN A 83 36.52 67.90 12.82
N LEU A 84 36.96 68.50 11.73
CA LEU A 84 38.39 68.77 11.52
C LEU A 84 38.98 69.71 12.61
N SER A 85 38.15 70.62 13.16
CA SER A 85 38.56 71.58 14.19
C SER A 85 38.95 70.95 15.52
N GLU A 86 38.42 69.76 15.86
CA GLU A 86 38.76 69.10 17.15
C GLU A 86 40.11 68.41 17.14
N ASN A 87 40.68 68.15 15.95
CA ASN A 87 41.96 67.46 15.80
C ASN A 87 43.12 68.45 15.42
N ILE A 88 42.88 69.74 15.36
CA ILE A 88 43.89 70.77 15.08
C ILE A 88 44.46 71.23 16.40
N SER A 89 45.79 71.09 16.54
CA SER A 89 46.46 71.69 17.74
C SER A 89 46.19 73.20 17.83
N PRO A 90 46.06 73.74 19.04
CA PRO A 90 45.78 75.16 19.22
C PRO A 90 46.78 76.11 18.50
N GLU A 91 48.04 75.66 18.38
CA GLU A 91 49.11 76.40 17.67
C GLU A 91 48.85 76.40 16.15
N LEU A 92 48.45 75.28 15.56
CA LEU A 92 48.14 75.19 14.16
C LEU A 92 46.83 75.89 13.81
N GLY A 93 45.85 75.88 14.71
CA GLY A 93 44.60 76.61 14.59
C GLY A 93 44.79 78.10 14.54
N MET A 94 45.71 78.70 15.39
CA MET A 94 46.05 80.10 15.36
C MET A 94 46.85 80.50 14.08
N ALA A 95 47.70 79.63 13.58
CA ALA A 95 48.42 79.86 12.32
C ALA A 95 47.53 79.86 11.12
N LEU A 96 46.55 78.93 11.06
CA LEU A 96 45.54 78.88 10.02
C LEU A 96 44.57 80.08 10.05
N ALA A 97 44.21 80.56 11.24
CA ALA A 97 43.37 81.76 11.44
C ALA A 97 44.04 83.06 10.95
N GLN A 98 45.35 83.11 10.95
CA GLN A 98 46.09 84.27 10.42
C GLN A 98 46.39 84.19 8.93
N SER A 99 46.35 83.03 8.33
CA SER A 99 46.76 82.83 6.93
C SER A 99 45.60 82.53 5.96
N LEU A 100 44.38 82.21 6.42
CA LEU A 100 43.24 81.85 5.60
C LEU A 100 42.13 82.89 5.69
N PRO A 101 41.36 83.13 4.57
CA PRO A 101 40.15 83.93 4.57
C PRO A 101 39.09 83.35 5.53
N ALA A 102 38.26 84.23 6.10
CA ALA A 102 37.23 83.84 7.08
C ALA A 102 36.24 82.76 6.53
N GLU A 103 35.99 82.73 5.22
CA GLU A 103 35.17 81.72 4.55
C GLU A 103 35.85 80.36 4.55
N ALA A 104 37.14 80.26 4.37
CA ALA A 104 37.90 78.99 4.42
C ALA A 104 38.05 78.49 5.88
N LEU A 105 38.13 79.39 6.88
CA LEU A 105 38.13 79.01 8.28
C LEU A 105 36.77 78.49 8.76
N ALA A 106 35.67 79.09 8.28
CA ALA A 106 34.31 78.60 8.54
C ALA A 106 34.06 77.21 7.92
N ALA A 107 34.63 76.95 6.72
CA ALA A 107 34.57 75.64 6.08
C ALA A 107 35.36 74.57 6.88
N LEU A 108 36.50 74.92 7.49
CA LEU A 108 37.29 74.00 8.36
C LEU A 108 36.58 73.69 9.68
N GLY A 109 35.67 74.56 10.14
CA GLY A 109 34.86 74.37 11.34
C GLY A 109 33.55 73.65 11.11
N SER A 110 33.21 73.42 9.88
CA SER A 110 31.96 72.68 9.54
C SER A 110 32.16 71.20 9.62
N PRO A 111 31.26 70.45 10.26
CA PRO A 111 31.36 68.99 10.30
C PRO A 111 31.24 68.43 8.88
N ILE A 112 32.22 67.65 8.47
CA ILE A 112 32.18 66.92 7.21
C ILE A 112 31.44 65.63 7.50
N SER A 113 30.20 65.57 7.02
CA SER A 113 29.39 64.36 7.09
C SER A 113 29.69 63.45 5.91
N ILE A 114 30.41 62.37 6.15
CA ILE A 114 30.66 61.36 5.13
C ILE A 114 29.56 60.29 5.24
N SER A 115 28.74 60.24 4.24
CA SER A 115 27.69 59.22 4.11
C SER A 115 28.28 57.99 3.41
N MET A 116 28.37 56.89 4.13
CA MET A 116 28.97 55.62 3.66
C MET A 116 27.89 54.59 3.48
N MET A 117 28.19 53.56 2.68
CA MET A 117 27.30 52.38 2.46
C MET A 117 25.94 52.73 1.86
N LYS A 118 25.92 53.63 0.86
CA LYS A 118 24.70 53.96 0.13
C LYS A 118 24.28 52.85 -0.83
N ASN A 119 25.21 52.20 -1.44
CA ASN A 119 25.04 51.05 -2.30
C ASN A 119 26.14 50.04 -1.99
N GLY A 120 25.87 48.79 -2.28
CA GLY A 120 26.86 47.78 -2.10
C GLY A 120 26.41 46.39 -2.51
N THR A 121 27.40 45.54 -2.70
CA THR A 121 27.22 44.12 -2.93
C THR A 121 27.93 43.32 -1.84
N ILE A 122 27.28 42.33 -1.29
CA ILE A 122 27.85 41.39 -0.33
C ILE A 122 27.65 39.98 -0.93
N GLY A 123 28.70 39.21 -1.05
CA GLY A 123 28.70 37.82 -1.42
C GLY A 123 29.37 36.96 -0.33
N SER A 124 28.79 35.84 -0.01
CA SER A 124 29.34 34.93 0.99
C SER A 124 29.17 33.48 0.56
N LEU A 125 30.24 32.71 0.59
CA LEU A 125 30.24 31.25 0.47
C LEU A 125 30.65 30.70 1.82
N MET A 126 29.74 29.93 2.47
CA MET A 126 29.98 29.40 3.82
C MET A 126 29.78 27.91 3.84
N ALA A 127 30.67 27.18 4.48
CA ALA A 127 30.56 25.77 4.80
C ALA A 127 30.51 25.60 6.32
N ILE A 128 29.47 24.95 6.86
CA ILE A 128 29.31 24.72 8.28
C ILE A 128 29.15 23.22 8.52
N GLN A 129 30.05 22.63 9.29
CA GLN A 129 30.04 21.26 9.74
C GLN A 129 29.49 21.17 11.16
N PRO A 130 28.32 20.54 11.40
CA PRO A 130 27.86 20.26 12.74
C PRO A 130 28.74 19.18 13.39
N LEU A 131 29.35 19.46 14.53
CA LEU A 131 30.11 18.52 15.35
C LEU A 131 29.19 17.82 16.36
N PHE A 132 28.27 18.60 16.93
CA PHE A 132 27.29 18.11 17.88
C PHE A 132 25.99 18.89 17.72
N ALA A 133 24.88 18.18 17.55
CA ALA A 133 23.55 18.75 17.43
C ALA A 133 22.56 18.08 18.41
N GLY A 134 22.98 17.90 19.67
CA GLY A 134 22.13 17.26 20.68
C GLY A 134 21.70 15.81 20.31
N GLY A 135 22.45 15.13 19.44
CA GLY A 135 22.11 13.80 18.97
C GLY A 135 20.94 13.76 17.95
N GLN A 136 20.46 14.91 17.46
CA GLN A 136 19.35 14.97 16.48
C GLN A 136 19.71 14.29 15.17
N ILE A 137 20.95 14.51 14.64
CA ILE A 137 21.42 13.90 13.40
C ILE A 137 21.43 12.36 13.51
N ILE A 138 21.99 11.85 14.62
CA ILE A 138 22.07 10.40 14.86
C ILE A 138 20.67 9.77 14.98
N ASN A 139 19.79 10.39 15.78
CA ASN A 139 18.43 9.88 15.97
C ASN A 139 17.55 10.09 14.71
N GLY A 140 17.78 11.16 13.94
CA GLY A 140 17.12 11.38 12.65
C GLY A 140 17.49 10.31 11.63
N ASN A 141 18.78 9.96 11.53
CA ASN A 141 19.23 8.85 10.67
C ASN A 141 18.66 7.48 11.10
N LYS A 142 18.57 7.23 12.42
CA LYS A 142 17.92 6.02 12.93
C LYS A 142 16.43 6.03 12.61
N LEU A 143 15.76 7.17 12.70
CA LEU A 143 14.35 7.30 12.37
C LEU A 143 14.10 7.07 10.87
N ALA A 144 14.95 7.58 10.00
CA ALA A 144 14.88 7.32 8.56
C ALA A 144 15.08 5.82 8.23
N LYS A 145 15.98 5.13 8.97
CA LYS A 145 16.13 3.67 8.86
C LYS A 145 14.86 2.95 9.30
N VAL A 146 14.24 3.36 10.40
CA VAL A 146 12.93 2.81 10.83
C VAL A 146 11.87 3.04 9.76
N GLY A 147 11.86 4.19 9.08
CA GLY A 147 10.98 4.46 7.94
C GLY A 147 11.16 3.46 6.80
N GLU A 148 12.41 3.14 6.43
CA GLU A 148 12.69 2.12 5.41
C GLU A 148 12.21 0.73 5.86
N ASP A 149 12.44 0.35 7.13
CA ASP A 149 11.96 -0.92 7.68
C ASP A 149 10.43 -1.00 7.64
N VAL A 150 9.73 0.10 7.94
CA VAL A 150 8.27 0.21 7.86
C VAL A 150 7.78 0.00 6.42
N SER A 151 8.41 0.64 5.43
CA SER A 151 8.03 0.43 4.01
C SER A 151 8.23 -1.02 3.56
N ARG A 152 9.26 -1.71 4.04
CA ARG A 152 9.47 -3.14 3.77
C ARG A 152 8.37 -4.03 4.38
N LEU A 153 7.96 -3.73 5.61
CA LEU A 153 6.85 -4.44 6.26
C LEU A 153 5.50 -4.16 5.57
N GLN A 154 5.29 -2.93 5.08
CA GLN A 154 4.11 -2.58 4.28
C GLN A 154 4.07 -3.33 2.95
N LEU A 155 5.24 -3.55 2.30
CA LEU A 155 5.31 -4.41 1.12
C LEU A 155 4.82 -5.83 1.45
N GLN A 156 5.26 -6.44 2.56
CA GLN A 156 4.79 -7.77 2.97
C GLN A 156 3.28 -7.82 3.21
N LEU A 157 2.72 -6.76 3.81
CA LEU A 157 1.25 -6.66 3.96
C LEU A 157 0.54 -6.55 2.61
N SER A 158 1.11 -5.80 1.68
CA SER A 158 0.58 -5.69 0.31
C SER A 158 0.67 -7.03 -0.42
N GLU A 159 1.75 -7.80 -0.25
CA GLU A 159 1.87 -9.17 -0.78
C GLU A 159 0.74 -10.06 -0.25
N ASN A 160 0.55 -10.10 1.07
CA ASN A 160 -0.51 -10.90 1.68
C ASN A 160 -1.91 -10.51 1.18
N GLU A 161 -2.19 -9.22 1.02
CA GLU A 161 -3.48 -8.75 0.52
C GLU A 161 -3.69 -9.06 -0.97
N VAL A 162 -2.63 -8.93 -1.79
CA VAL A 162 -2.68 -9.29 -3.22
C VAL A 162 -2.89 -10.79 -3.40
N GLU A 163 -2.18 -11.63 -2.64
CA GLU A 163 -2.39 -13.09 -2.65
C GLU A 163 -3.82 -13.45 -2.26
N LYS A 164 -4.31 -12.88 -1.17
CA LYS A 164 -5.66 -13.12 -0.66
C LYS A 164 -6.73 -12.71 -1.67
N GLN A 165 -6.63 -11.52 -2.25
CA GLN A 165 -7.60 -11.04 -3.24
C GLN A 165 -7.58 -11.87 -4.52
N THR A 166 -6.38 -12.31 -4.97
CA THR A 166 -6.23 -13.20 -6.12
C THR A 166 -6.91 -14.54 -5.86
N GLU A 167 -6.70 -15.12 -4.68
CA GLU A 167 -7.31 -16.39 -4.30
C GLU A 167 -8.83 -16.29 -4.16
N GLN A 168 -9.34 -15.19 -3.62
CA GLN A 168 -10.79 -14.92 -3.57
C GLN A 168 -11.42 -14.86 -4.97
N TYR A 169 -10.82 -14.16 -5.91
CA TYR A 169 -11.30 -14.12 -7.28
C TYR A 169 -11.21 -15.49 -7.96
N TYR A 170 -10.12 -16.23 -7.72
CA TYR A 170 -9.95 -17.57 -8.24
C TYR A 170 -11.08 -18.51 -7.78
N TRP A 171 -11.32 -18.61 -6.47
CA TRP A 171 -12.37 -19.48 -5.93
C TRP A 171 -13.77 -19.01 -6.32
N GLN A 172 -13.97 -17.70 -6.46
CA GLN A 172 -15.22 -17.16 -7.00
C GLN A 172 -15.45 -17.61 -8.46
N LEU A 173 -14.43 -17.54 -9.31
CA LEU A 173 -14.49 -17.99 -10.68
C LEU A 173 -14.73 -19.50 -10.77
N VAL A 174 -13.98 -20.29 -10.01
CA VAL A 174 -14.14 -21.74 -9.92
C VAL A 174 -15.55 -22.13 -9.48
N SER A 175 -16.09 -21.44 -8.44
CA SER A 175 -17.47 -21.65 -7.98
C SER A 175 -18.48 -21.38 -9.11
N MET A 176 -18.35 -20.26 -9.82
CA MET A 176 -19.27 -19.93 -10.92
C MET A 176 -19.17 -20.92 -12.08
N LEU A 177 -17.97 -21.38 -12.43
CA LEU A 177 -17.76 -22.39 -13.47
C LEU A 177 -18.38 -23.74 -13.08
N GLN A 178 -18.27 -24.14 -11.81
CA GLN A 178 -18.88 -25.38 -11.34
C GLN A 178 -20.41 -25.29 -11.31
N LYS A 179 -20.97 -24.15 -10.87
CA LYS A 179 -22.41 -23.88 -10.95
C LYS A 179 -22.92 -23.87 -12.38
N MET A 180 -22.13 -23.36 -13.34
CA MET A 180 -22.47 -23.43 -14.77
C MET A 180 -22.61 -24.87 -15.23
N LYS A 181 -21.69 -25.78 -14.89
CA LYS A 181 -21.78 -27.22 -15.19
C LYS A 181 -23.02 -27.84 -14.57
N THR A 182 -23.38 -27.47 -13.34
CA THR A 182 -24.63 -27.93 -12.70
C THR A 182 -25.87 -27.46 -13.45
N VAL A 183 -25.90 -26.18 -13.82
CA VAL A 183 -27.01 -25.59 -14.59
C VAL A 183 -27.17 -26.27 -15.97
N GLU A 184 -26.07 -26.54 -16.69
CA GLU A 184 -26.09 -27.26 -17.97
C GLU A 184 -26.61 -28.71 -17.84
N ALA A 185 -26.19 -29.40 -16.74
CA ALA A 185 -26.71 -30.73 -16.45
C ALA A 185 -28.22 -30.71 -16.14
N VAL A 186 -28.69 -29.71 -15.40
CA VAL A 186 -30.11 -29.50 -15.09
C VAL A 186 -30.90 -29.13 -16.35
N GLU A 187 -30.34 -28.27 -17.21
CA GLU A 187 -30.94 -27.91 -18.51
C GLU A 187 -31.19 -29.16 -19.35
N THR A 188 -30.21 -30.05 -19.45
CA THR A 188 -30.34 -31.32 -20.18
C THR A 188 -31.42 -32.22 -19.58
N LEU A 189 -31.43 -32.36 -18.24
CA LEU A 189 -32.47 -33.14 -17.54
C LEU A 189 -33.86 -32.58 -17.78
N LEU A 190 -34.07 -31.27 -17.74
CA LEU A 190 -35.35 -30.62 -17.98
C LEU A 190 -35.79 -30.73 -19.43
N GLN A 191 -34.87 -30.79 -20.41
CA GLN A 191 -35.18 -31.06 -21.80
C GLN A 191 -35.73 -32.47 -21.97
N ASP A 192 -35.17 -33.46 -21.29
CA ASP A 192 -35.68 -34.85 -21.33
C ASP A 192 -37.05 -34.96 -20.66
N ILE A 193 -37.21 -34.36 -19.46
CA ILE A 193 -38.52 -34.29 -18.78
C ILE A 193 -39.56 -33.60 -19.66
N HIS A 194 -39.22 -32.52 -20.33
CA HIS A 194 -40.14 -31.81 -21.24
C HIS A 194 -40.63 -32.71 -22.37
N LYS A 195 -39.73 -33.47 -23.02
CA LYS A 195 -40.08 -34.42 -24.07
C LYS A 195 -41.06 -35.51 -23.58
N ASP A 196 -40.74 -36.10 -22.41
CA ASP A 196 -41.55 -37.15 -21.81
C ASP A 196 -42.96 -36.64 -21.47
N VAL A 197 -43.05 -35.45 -20.87
CA VAL A 197 -44.31 -34.81 -20.48
C VAL A 197 -45.12 -34.39 -21.72
N ASP A 198 -44.48 -33.83 -22.75
CA ASP A 198 -45.18 -33.46 -24.01
C ASP A 198 -45.84 -34.68 -24.66
N ILE A 199 -45.14 -35.82 -24.72
CA ILE A 199 -45.68 -37.08 -25.20
C ILE A 199 -46.86 -37.55 -24.33
N ALA A 200 -46.71 -37.48 -23.00
CA ALA A 200 -47.75 -37.89 -22.05
C ALA A 200 -49.01 -37.01 -22.14
N VAL A 201 -48.85 -35.70 -22.32
CA VAL A 201 -49.95 -34.75 -22.52
C VAL A 201 -50.69 -35.02 -23.85
N ARG A 202 -49.96 -35.27 -24.94
CA ARG A 202 -50.57 -35.65 -26.25
C ARG A 202 -51.32 -36.98 -26.20
N ALA A 203 -50.79 -37.91 -25.36
CA ALA A 203 -51.46 -39.18 -25.12
C ALA A 203 -52.68 -39.10 -24.17
N GLY A 204 -52.90 -37.92 -23.53
CA GLY A 204 -54.01 -37.70 -22.60
C GLY A 204 -53.76 -38.26 -21.19
N VAL A 205 -52.54 -38.71 -20.87
CA VAL A 205 -52.18 -39.33 -19.58
C VAL A 205 -51.53 -38.35 -18.59
N ALA A 206 -51.13 -37.13 -19.04
CA ALA A 206 -50.66 -36.06 -18.21
C ALA A 206 -51.43 -34.76 -18.44
N MET A 207 -51.37 -33.82 -17.48
CA MET A 207 -52.08 -32.55 -17.61
C MET A 207 -51.25 -31.52 -18.36
N ARG A 208 -51.88 -30.65 -19.13
CA ARG A 208 -51.19 -29.49 -19.77
C ARG A 208 -50.48 -28.61 -18.75
N ASN A 209 -50.99 -28.54 -17.50
CA ASN A 209 -50.35 -27.79 -16.42
C ASN A 209 -48.94 -28.34 -16.10
N ASP A 210 -48.71 -29.63 -16.17
CA ASP A 210 -47.42 -30.26 -15.92
C ASP A 210 -46.39 -29.79 -16.97
N LEU A 211 -46.77 -29.70 -18.23
CA LEU A 211 -45.93 -29.18 -19.30
C LEU A 211 -45.56 -27.70 -19.05
N LEU A 212 -46.54 -26.87 -18.64
CA LEU A 212 -46.29 -25.45 -18.32
C LEU A 212 -45.33 -25.27 -17.14
N GLN A 213 -45.43 -26.12 -16.11
CA GLN A 213 -44.51 -26.10 -14.98
C GLN A 213 -43.05 -26.40 -15.40
N VAL A 214 -42.86 -27.39 -16.28
CA VAL A 214 -41.53 -27.71 -16.82
C VAL A 214 -40.99 -26.56 -17.66
N GLN A 215 -41.82 -25.92 -18.50
CA GLN A 215 -41.42 -24.77 -19.31
C GLN A 215 -41.04 -23.58 -18.44
N LEU A 216 -41.78 -23.29 -17.37
CA LEU A 216 -41.41 -22.24 -16.41
C LEU A 216 -40.06 -22.52 -15.75
N ARG A 217 -39.83 -23.79 -15.37
CA ARG A 217 -38.55 -24.19 -14.80
C ARG A 217 -37.38 -24.07 -15.78
N GLN A 218 -37.60 -24.38 -17.06
CA GLN A 218 -36.62 -24.18 -18.14
C GLN A 218 -36.27 -22.69 -18.29
N ASN A 219 -37.25 -21.80 -18.27
CA ASN A 219 -37.01 -20.35 -18.32
C ASN A 219 -36.19 -19.86 -17.12
N ASP A 220 -36.43 -20.38 -15.89
CA ASP A 220 -35.65 -20.07 -14.71
C ASP A 220 -34.18 -20.49 -14.86
N ILE A 221 -33.95 -21.69 -15.41
CA ILE A 221 -32.60 -22.22 -15.66
C ILE A 221 -31.87 -21.39 -16.72
N GLU A 222 -32.54 -21.01 -17.79
CA GLU A 222 -31.99 -20.14 -18.83
C GLU A 222 -31.60 -18.77 -18.23
N SER A 223 -32.47 -18.18 -17.41
CA SER A 223 -32.15 -16.93 -16.69
C SER A 223 -30.92 -17.06 -15.78
N GLN A 224 -30.81 -18.18 -15.05
CA GLN A 224 -29.63 -18.46 -14.22
C GLN A 224 -28.36 -18.61 -15.05
N LYS A 225 -28.44 -19.30 -16.19
CA LYS A 225 -27.31 -19.48 -17.12
C LYS A 225 -26.77 -18.13 -17.62
N VAL A 226 -27.65 -17.23 -18.05
CA VAL A 226 -27.29 -15.90 -18.52
C VAL A 226 -26.61 -15.10 -17.40
N LYS A 227 -27.14 -15.16 -16.17
CA LYS A 227 -26.52 -14.47 -14.99
C LYS A 227 -25.13 -15.02 -14.68
N LEU A 228 -24.96 -16.35 -14.74
CA LEU A 228 -23.65 -17.00 -14.50
C LEU A 228 -22.65 -16.63 -15.58
N GLN A 229 -23.04 -16.64 -16.86
CA GLN A 229 -22.19 -16.24 -17.98
C GLN A 229 -21.68 -14.81 -17.82
N ASN A 230 -22.56 -13.88 -17.47
CA ASN A 230 -22.19 -12.50 -17.17
C ASN A 230 -21.23 -12.41 -15.95
N GLY A 231 -21.54 -13.13 -14.87
CA GLY A 231 -20.70 -13.17 -13.68
C GLY A 231 -19.30 -13.70 -13.98
N ILE A 232 -19.19 -14.79 -14.71
CA ILE A 232 -17.91 -15.38 -15.15
C ILE A 232 -17.11 -14.37 -15.98
N SER A 233 -17.75 -13.69 -16.94
CA SER A 233 -17.08 -12.68 -17.76
C SER A 233 -16.53 -11.53 -16.91
N ILE A 234 -17.33 -11.00 -15.96
CA ILE A 234 -16.91 -9.92 -15.07
C ILE A 234 -15.73 -10.35 -14.19
N VAL A 235 -15.79 -11.53 -13.57
CA VAL A 235 -14.71 -12.03 -12.71
C VAL A 235 -13.44 -12.27 -13.51
N LYS A 236 -13.53 -12.77 -14.75
CA LYS A 236 -12.38 -12.91 -15.65
C LYS A 236 -11.76 -11.55 -15.95
N MET A 237 -12.53 -10.54 -16.31
CA MET A 237 -12.02 -9.18 -16.54
C MET A 237 -11.35 -8.59 -15.29
N LEU A 238 -11.95 -8.77 -14.10
CA LEU A 238 -11.35 -8.33 -12.84
C LEU A 238 -10.02 -9.03 -12.57
N MET A 239 -9.95 -10.35 -12.78
CA MET A 239 -8.69 -11.10 -12.60
C MET A 239 -7.64 -10.68 -13.63
N SER A 240 -8.03 -10.51 -14.91
CA SER A 240 -7.10 -10.04 -15.95
C SER A 240 -6.49 -8.70 -15.58
N GLN A 241 -7.29 -7.75 -15.13
CA GLN A 241 -6.82 -6.45 -14.66
C GLN A 241 -5.95 -6.57 -13.40
N TYR A 242 -6.36 -7.39 -12.44
CA TYR A 242 -5.70 -7.53 -11.15
C TYR A 242 -4.35 -8.26 -11.25
N CYS A 243 -4.29 -9.31 -12.08
CA CYS A 243 -3.07 -10.09 -12.32
C CYS A 243 -2.21 -9.52 -13.46
N GLY A 244 -2.70 -8.53 -14.22
CA GLY A 244 -2.01 -7.96 -15.37
C GLY A 244 -1.94 -8.94 -16.55
N LEU A 245 -2.98 -9.76 -16.76
CA LEU A 245 -3.11 -10.62 -17.91
C LEU A 245 -3.62 -9.80 -19.10
N GLY A 246 -3.02 -9.98 -20.26
CA GLY A 246 -3.29 -9.13 -21.44
C GLY A 246 -4.58 -9.44 -22.19
N ASP A 247 -5.25 -10.55 -21.91
CA ASP A 247 -6.44 -11.02 -22.62
C ASP A 247 -7.37 -11.80 -21.68
N ASP A 248 -8.68 -11.83 -21.97
CA ASP A 248 -9.71 -12.58 -21.22
C ASP A 248 -9.94 -14.00 -21.79
N SER A 249 -9.19 -14.44 -22.81
CA SER A 249 -9.32 -15.74 -23.48
C SER A 249 -8.74 -16.93 -22.69
N TRP A 250 -8.28 -16.70 -21.46
CA TRP A 250 -7.72 -17.72 -20.57
C TRP A 250 -8.80 -18.48 -19.79
N SER A 251 -8.42 -19.64 -19.26
CA SER A 251 -9.26 -20.45 -18.37
C SER A 251 -8.50 -20.81 -17.09
N VAL A 252 -9.23 -21.26 -16.08
CA VAL A 252 -8.64 -21.83 -14.86
C VAL A 252 -8.79 -23.34 -14.87
N GLU A 253 -7.85 -24.02 -14.24
CA GLU A 253 -7.94 -25.45 -13.97
C GLU A 253 -9.07 -25.68 -12.95
N SER A 254 -10.18 -26.28 -13.39
CA SER A 254 -11.42 -26.41 -12.60
C SER A 254 -11.71 -27.84 -12.16
N GLU A 255 -10.69 -28.55 -11.63
CA GLU A 255 -10.89 -29.91 -11.10
C GLU A 255 -11.35 -29.94 -9.63
N VAL A 256 -12.36 -29.14 -9.27
CA VAL A 256 -12.92 -29.13 -7.91
C VAL A 256 -13.46 -30.50 -7.47
N ARG A 257 -13.94 -31.32 -8.40
CA ARG A 257 -14.62 -32.57 -8.06
C ARG A 257 -13.65 -33.65 -7.55
N SER A 258 -12.40 -33.68 -8.01
CA SER A 258 -11.37 -34.60 -7.54
C SER A 258 -10.76 -34.14 -6.21
N GLU A 259 -10.57 -32.84 -6.02
CA GLU A 259 -10.01 -32.28 -4.80
C GLU A 259 -10.98 -32.31 -3.62
N VAL A 260 -12.29 -32.03 -3.86
CA VAL A 260 -13.32 -32.12 -2.81
C VAL A 260 -13.40 -33.53 -2.21
N THR A 261 -13.12 -34.56 -3.01
CA THR A 261 -13.10 -35.95 -2.53
C THR A 261 -11.87 -36.24 -1.67
N GLN A 262 -10.74 -35.58 -1.92
CA GLN A 262 -9.47 -35.78 -1.19
C GLN A 262 -9.40 -35.00 0.13
N VAL A 263 -10.06 -33.82 0.24
CA VAL A 263 -10.04 -32.98 1.47
C VAL A 263 -10.70 -33.69 2.69
N THR A 264 -11.48 -34.72 2.47
CA THR A 264 -12.13 -35.47 3.56
C THR A 264 -11.25 -36.55 4.20
N ASP A 265 -10.10 -36.87 3.60
CA ASP A 265 -9.18 -37.83 4.20
C ASP A 265 -8.34 -37.12 5.28
N LYS A 266 -8.13 -37.79 6.41
CA LYS A 266 -7.50 -37.30 7.65
C LYS A 266 -6.13 -36.60 7.51
N SER A 267 -5.58 -36.55 6.29
CA SER A 267 -4.25 -36.00 6.00
C SER A 267 -4.18 -34.45 6.08
N HIS A 268 -5.31 -33.73 5.90
CA HIS A 268 -5.30 -32.26 5.97
C HIS A 268 -5.52 -31.70 7.38
N SER A 269 -6.15 -32.47 8.29
CA SER A 269 -6.36 -32.03 9.68
C SER A 269 -5.08 -32.01 10.54
N THR A 270 -4.02 -32.68 10.10
CA THR A 270 -2.72 -32.74 10.80
C THR A 270 -1.79 -31.55 10.51
N LEU A 271 -2.08 -30.73 9.50
CA LEU A 271 -1.23 -29.60 9.10
C LEU A 271 -1.66 -28.26 9.72
N ILE A 272 -2.84 -28.21 10.35
CA ILE A 272 -3.35 -26.96 10.93
C ILE A 272 -3.19 -27.04 12.44
N THR A 273 -2.19 -26.37 12.98
CA THR A 273 -1.97 -26.28 14.42
C THR A 273 -2.76 -25.13 15.02
N PRO A 274 -3.35 -25.27 16.22
CA PRO A 274 -4.04 -24.16 16.89
C PRO A 274 -3.09 -22.97 17.09
N PRO A 275 -3.62 -21.73 17.08
CA PRO A 275 -2.78 -20.55 17.21
C PRO A 275 -2.08 -20.54 18.57
N SER A 276 -0.74 -20.34 18.55
CA SER A 276 0.06 -20.16 19.74
C SER A 276 0.56 -18.71 19.86
N SER A 277 0.84 -18.26 21.07
CA SER A 277 1.37 -16.89 21.29
C SER A 277 2.73 -16.64 20.63
N GLY A 278 3.45 -17.68 20.22
CA GLY A 278 4.73 -17.60 19.54
C GLY A 278 4.65 -17.04 18.11
N PHE A 279 3.49 -17.11 17.46
CA PHE A 279 3.31 -16.63 16.09
C PHE A 279 3.30 -15.09 15.95
N LEU A 280 3.00 -14.33 17.01
CA LEU A 280 2.90 -12.87 16.94
C LEU A 280 4.17 -12.20 16.42
N GLY A 281 5.34 -12.65 16.86
CA GLY A 281 6.63 -12.03 16.48
C GLY A 281 6.93 -12.08 14.98
N GLY A 282 6.35 -13.04 14.26
CA GLY A 282 6.51 -13.19 12.82
C GLY A 282 5.56 -12.34 11.98
N LEU A 283 4.51 -11.77 12.58
CA LEU A 283 3.49 -11.01 11.85
C LEU A 283 4.00 -9.61 11.47
N PRO A 284 3.90 -9.21 10.19
CA PRO A 284 4.28 -7.87 9.74
C PRO A 284 3.50 -6.76 10.48
N GLU A 285 2.21 -6.98 10.79
CA GLU A 285 1.40 -6.04 11.56
C GLU A 285 1.96 -5.78 12.96
N TYR A 286 2.37 -6.84 13.67
CA TYR A 286 2.97 -6.70 15.00
C TYR A 286 4.32 -6.00 14.93
N GLN A 287 5.15 -6.32 13.94
CA GLN A 287 6.45 -5.66 13.71
C GLN A 287 6.27 -4.17 13.37
N LEU A 288 5.23 -3.80 12.61
CA LEU A 288 4.88 -2.40 12.35
C LEU A 288 4.56 -1.63 13.64
N LEU A 289 3.79 -2.22 14.53
CA LEU A 289 3.49 -1.62 15.84
C LEU A 289 4.76 -1.44 16.68
N GLN A 290 5.68 -2.41 16.67
CA GLN A 290 6.99 -2.27 17.31
C GLN A 290 7.81 -1.12 16.71
N LYS A 291 7.81 -0.97 15.37
CA LYS A 291 8.49 0.13 14.68
C LYS A 291 7.87 1.49 15.00
N GLN A 292 6.56 1.57 15.22
CA GLN A 292 5.90 2.80 15.69
C GLN A 292 6.38 3.20 17.09
N VAL A 293 6.52 2.26 18.02
CA VAL A 293 7.09 2.52 19.35
C VAL A 293 8.54 2.98 19.25
N GLU A 294 9.34 2.33 18.38
CA GLU A 294 10.74 2.71 18.15
C GLU A 294 10.83 4.13 17.57
N ALA A 295 10.00 4.47 16.59
CA ALA A 295 9.91 5.80 16.00
C ALA A 295 9.54 6.87 17.05
N ALA A 296 8.53 6.61 17.87
CA ALA A 296 8.12 7.53 18.94
C ALA A 296 9.24 7.74 19.98
N LYS A 297 10.00 6.69 20.31
CA LYS A 297 11.18 6.78 21.19
C LYS A 297 12.29 7.65 20.57
N LEU A 298 12.57 7.47 19.28
CA LEU A 298 13.57 8.27 18.56
C LEU A 298 13.14 9.74 18.45
N GLN A 299 11.86 10.01 18.13
CA GLN A 299 11.31 11.37 18.10
C GLN A 299 11.41 12.07 19.47
N ARG A 300 11.17 11.33 20.57
CA ARG A 300 11.39 11.88 21.92
C ARG A 300 12.86 12.22 22.16
N LYS A 301 13.81 11.35 21.73
CA LYS A 301 15.25 11.64 21.84
C LYS A 301 15.66 12.85 21.01
N MET A 302 15.09 13.02 19.83
CA MET A 302 15.33 14.20 19.00
C MET A 302 14.80 15.48 19.67
N GLU A 303 13.64 15.42 20.31
CA GLU A 303 13.08 16.56 21.05
C GLU A 303 13.94 16.93 22.26
N LEU A 304 14.46 15.93 22.99
CA LEU A 304 15.46 16.16 24.03
C LEU A 304 16.69 16.86 23.46
N GLY A 305 17.16 16.41 22.29
CA GLY A 305 18.34 16.99 21.63
C GLY A 305 18.20 18.46 21.24
N LYS A 306 16.97 18.92 20.92
CA LYS A 306 16.71 20.34 20.60
C LYS A 306 17.03 21.30 21.78
N ASN A 307 16.91 20.79 22.99
CA ASN A 307 17.19 21.58 24.21
C ASN A 307 18.64 21.48 24.66
N LEU A 308 19.50 20.78 23.93
CA LEU A 308 20.93 20.68 24.21
C LEU A 308 21.72 21.70 23.38
N PRO A 309 22.88 22.15 23.86
CA PRO A 309 23.78 23.00 23.07
C PRO A 309 24.14 22.31 21.75
N SER A 310 24.29 23.09 20.68
CA SER A 310 24.86 22.62 19.41
C SER A 310 26.24 23.24 19.20
N LEU A 311 27.12 22.44 18.59
CA LEU A 311 28.50 22.82 18.28
C LEU A 311 28.73 22.64 16.78
N GLY A 312 29.29 23.62 16.12
CA GLY A 312 29.69 23.56 14.73
C GLY A 312 31.02 24.25 14.48
N ILE A 313 31.70 23.81 13.44
CA ILE A 313 32.84 24.52 12.86
C ILE A 313 32.48 24.96 11.47
N GLY A 314 32.99 26.09 11.04
CA GLY A 314 32.75 26.61 9.72
C GLY A 314 33.93 27.30 9.12
N ALA A 315 33.92 27.36 7.80
CA ALA A 315 34.84 28.20 7.02
C ALA A 315 34.00 28.96 5.97
N GLY A 316 34.42 30.18 5.72
CA GLY A 316 33.73 31.01 4.73
C GLY A 316 34.68 31.87 3.93
N TYR A 317 34.27 32.20 2.74
CA TYR A 317 34.91 33.19 1.88
C TYR A 317 33.91 34.27 1.56
N ASN A 318 34.22 35.52 1.91
CA ASN A 318 33.33 36.64 1.82
C ASN A 318 33.89 37.70 0.87
N TYR A 319 33.00 38.33 0.12
CA TYR A 319 33.23 39.47 -0.72
C TYR A 319 32.30 40.60 -0.27
N HIS A 320 32.78 41.81 -0.20
CA HIS A 320 31.94 42.98 -0.08
C HIS A 320 32.53 44.20 -0.82
N ASN A 321 31.64 45.03 -1.30
CA ASN A 321 31.92 46.33 -1.86
C ASN A 321 30.97 47.34 -1.16
N LEU A 322 31.31 47.68 0.08
CA LEU A 322 30.49 48.56 0.92
C LEU A 322 31.01 50.01 0.99
N LEU A 323 32.30 50.19 0.72
CA LEU A 323 33.02 51.47 0.84
C LEU A 323 33.67 51.87 -0.49
N GLU A 324 33.02 51.51 -1.61
CA GLU A 324 33.52 51.72 -3.00
C GLU A 324 34.85 51.01 -3.30
N THR A 325 35.26 50.10 -2.42
CA THR A 325 36.45 49.24 -2.58
C THR A 325 36.07 47.79 -2.44
N ASP A 326 36.59 46.97 -3.32
CA ASP A 326 36.39 45.53 -3.31
C ASP A 326 37.24 44.86 -2.26
N HIS A 327 36.61 44.14 -1.35
CA HIS A 327 37.31 43.37 -0.31
C HIS A 327 36.89 41.92 -0.32
N THR A 328 37.87 41.03 -0.26
CA THR A 328 37.66 39.60 -0.09
C THR A 328 38.45 39.11 1.13
N PHE A 329 37.83 38.25 1.91
CA PHE A 329 38.52 37.64 3.07
C PHE A 329 37.96 36.24 3.37
N GLY A 330 38.87 35.35 3.77
CA GLY A 330 38.48 34.03 4.29
C GLY A 330 38.42 34.08 5.82
N MET A 331 37.52 33.32 6.39
CA MET A 331 37.37 33.15 7.83
C MET A 331 37.12 31.69 8.20
N VAL A 332 37.68 31.29 9.36
CA VAL A 332 37.36 30.03 10.02
C VAL A 332 36.76 30.35 11.39
N PHE A 333 35.69 29.69 11.75
CA PHE A 333 34.98 29.99 13.00
C PHE A 333 34.45 28.74 13.67
N ALA A 334 34.22 28.77 14.96
CA ALA A 334 33.44 27.78 15.70
C ALA A 334 32.16 28.43 16.21
N THR A 335 31.06 27.71 16.13
CA THR A 335 29.77 28.17 16.66
C THR A 335 29.31 27.29 17.80
N VAL A 336 28.87 27.95 18.88
CA VAL A 336 28.18 27.31 20.00
C VAL A 336 26.83 27.99 20.12
N SER A 337 25.76 27.21 19.97
CA SER A 337 24.39 27.71 20.12
C SER A 337 23.73 27.01 21.31
N VAL A 338 23.23 27.81 22.26
CA VAL A 338 22.55 27.35 23.48
C VAL A 338 21.13 27.92 23.46
N PRO A 339 20.07 27.05 23.31
CA PRO A 339 18.70 27.52 23.19
C PRO A 339 18.08 27.87 24.55
N ILE A 340 18.48 29.01 25.18
CA ILE A 340 18.11 29.37 26.55
C ILE A 340 16.60 29.57 26.71
N SER A 341 15.93 30.29 25.79
CA SER A 341 14.48 30.56 25.85
C SER A 341 13.64 29.34 25.54
N ASP A 342 14.18 28.42 24.77
CA ASP A 342 13.45 27.19 24.39
C ASP A 342 13.27 26.22 25.56
N TRP A 343 14.04 26.37 26.64
CA TRP A 343 13.92 25.50 27.80
C TRP A 343 12.57 25.60 28.51
N TRP A 344 11.90 26.75 28.47
CA TRP A 344 10.57 26.91 29.06
C TRP A 344 9.51 26.14 28.30
N GLY A 345 9.49 26.24 26.96
CA GLY A 345 8.60 25.46 26.10
C GLY A 345 9.05 24.02 25.93
N GLY A 346 10.37 23.76 25.92
CA GLY A 346 10.98 22.46 25.67
C GLY A 346 10.58 21.40 26.68
N SER A 347 10.40 21.75 27.96
CA SER A 347 9.91 20.81 28.98
C SER A 347 8.53 20.24 28.64
N HIS A 348 7.62 21.07 28.12
CA HIS A 348 6.28 20.67 27.69
C HIS A 348 6.34 19.86 26.39
N ALA A 349 7.19 20.23 25.45
CA ALA A 349 7.43 19.49 24.21
C ALA A 349 7.95 18.06 24.50
N ILE A 350 8.91 17.92 25.41
CA ILE A 350 9.45 16.63 25.85
C ILE A 350 8.36 15.80 26.54
N LYS A 351 7.57 16.41 27.44
CA LYS A 351 6.43 15.74 28.09
C LYS A 351 5.41 15.25 27.06
N ARG A 352 5.07 16.09 26.08
CA ARG A 352 4.17 15.71 24.97
C ARG A 352 4.71 14.50 24.20
N ARG A 353 6.02 14.49 23.85
CA ARG A 353 6.65 13.35 23.16
C ARG A 353 6.70 12.09 24.04
N LYS A 354 6.89 12.25 25.36
CA LYS A 354 6.81 11.13 26.31
C LYS A 354 5.40 10.50 26.30
N ILE A 355 4.36 11.35 26.34
CA ILE A 355 2.97 10.88 26.27
C ILE A 355 2.69 10.18 24.92
N GLN A 356 3.20 10.71 23.80
CA GLN A 356 3.07 10.06 22.49
C GLN A 356 3.76 8.70 22.45
N GLN A 357 4.94 8.58 23.05
CA GLN A 357 5.62 7.29 23.18
C GLN A 357 4.81 6.31 24.05
N GLN A 358 4.28 6.77 25.18
CA GLN A 358 3.45 5.94 26.05
C GLN A 358 2.20 5.49 25.31
N LYS A 359 1.52 6.40 24.59
CA LYS A 359 0.38 6.04 23.75
C LYS A 359 0.72 4.97 22.71
N ALA A 360 1.90 5.03 22.08
CA ALA A 360 2.32 4.00 21.12
C ALA A 360 2.56 2.63 21.80
N VAL A 361 3.04 2.62 23.06
CA VAL A 361 3.20 1.37 23.84
C VAL A 361 1.83 0.76 24.19
N GLU A 362 0.89 1.58 24.68
CA GLU A 362 -0.48 1.12 24.98
C GLU A 362 -1.18 0.59 23.72
N GLN A 363 -0.98 1.27 22.57
CA GLN A 363 -1.51 0.81 21.29
C GLN A 363 -0.87 -0.52 20.84
N LEU A 364 0.42 -0.73 21.08
CA LEU A 364 1.07 -2.01 20.80
C LEU A 364 0.46 -3.12 21.64
N GLU A 365 0.22 -2.88 22.93
CA GLU A 365 -0.37 -3.88 23.84
C GLU A 365 -1.80 -4.23 23.43
N ASP A 366 -2.66 -3.23 23.23
CA ASP A 366 -4.06 -3.41 22.82
C ASP A 366 -4.15 -4.14 21.46
N ASN A 367 -3.44 -3.65 20.44
CA ASN A 367 -3.43 -4.29 19.13
C ASN A 367 -2.83 -5.70 19.16
N SER A 368 -1.88 -5.98 20.06
CA SER A 368 -1.36 -7.34 20.22
C SER A 368 -2.42 -8.31 20.73
N GLN A 369 -3.32 -7.86 21.59
CA GLN A 369 -4.48 -8.64 22.05
C GLN A 369 -5.50 -8.84 20.92
N LEU A 370 -5.78 -7.78 20.15
CA LEU A 370 -6.66 -7.87 18.98
C LEU A 370 -6.11 -8.83 17.91
N LEU A 371 -4.81 -8.84 17.67
CA LEU A 371 -4.18 -9.81 16.77
C LEU A 371 -4.36 -11.26 17.24
N LYS A 372 -4.22 -11.53 18.55
CA LYS A 372 -4.51 -12.87 19.12
C LYS A 372 -5.97 -13.28 18.91
N ILE A 373 -6.90 -12.37 19.17
CA ILE A 373 -8.34 -12.60 18.94
C ILE A 373 -8.60 -12.88 17.45
N ARG A 374 -7.98 -12.12 16.54
CA ARG A 374 -8.09 -12.34 15.09
C ARG A 374 -7.56 -13.71 14.67
N MET A 375 -6.42 -14.16 15.23
CA MET A 375 -5.87 -15.49 14.99
C MET A 375 -6.83 -16.59 15.47
N GLN A 376 -7.38 -16.44 16.68
CA GLN A 376 -8.33 -17.39 17.24
C GLN A 376 -9.64 -17.43 16.43
N LYS A 377 -10.12 -16.24 16.01
CA LYS A 377 -11.28 -16.16 15.13
C LYS A 377 -11.03 -16.87 13.79
N ALA A 378 -9.91 -16.61 13.14
CA ALA A 378 -9.57 -17.26 11.88
C ALA A 378 -9.46 -18.80 12.02
N TRP A 379 -8.96 -19.29 13.14
CA TRP A 379 -8.96 -20.72 13.47
C TRP A 379 -10.38 -21.29 13.57
N ASN A 380 -11.24 -20.61 14.33
CA ASN A 380 -12.64 -21.03 14.48
C ASN A 380 -13.39 -21.01 13.16
N ASP A 381 -13.14 -19.98 12.34
CA ASP A 381 -13.74 -19.82 11.00
C ASP A 381 -13.36 -21.00 10.07
N VAL A 382 -12.10 -21.50 10.13
CA VAL A 382 -11.67 -22.70 9.37
C VAL A 382 -12.39 -23.94 9.86
N GLN A 383 -12.50 -24.12 11.18
CA GLN A 383 -13.20 -25.29 11.72
C GLN A 383 -14.68 -25.29 11.37
N GLU A 384 -15.33 -24.14 11.42
CA GLU A 384 -16.72 -23.97 10.99
C GLU A 384 -16.87 -24.30 9.50
N ALA A 385 -16.03 -23.73 8.63
CA ALA A 385 -16.09 -23.99 7.19
C ALA A 385 -15.88 -25.47 6.85
N GLN A 386 -14.97 -26.14 7.56
CA GLN A 386 -14.77 -27.58 7.41
C GLN A 386 -16.02 -28.40 7.79
N GLN A 387 -16.70 -28.02 8.88
CA GLN A 387 -17.98 -28.65 9.26
C GLN A 387 -19.07 -28.39 8.26
N GLN A 388 -19.19 -27.15 7.75
CA GLN A 388 -20.17 -26.79 6.73
C GLN A 388 -19.95 -27.55 5.42
N LEU A 389 -18.69 -27.76 5.02
CA LEU A 389 -18.36 -28.58 3.86
C LEU A 389 -18.82 -30.03 4.06
N GLY A 390 -18.62 -30.60 5.24
CA GLY A 390 -19.11 -31.94 5.59
C GLY A 390 -20.64 -32.07 5.58
N ILE A 391 -21.34 -31.01 6.04
CA ILE A 391 -22.82 -30.95 5.98
C ILE A 391 -23.29 -30.86 4.53
N ALA A 392 -22.69 -29.97 3.74
CA ALA A 392 -23.06 -29.78 2.33
C ALA A 392 -22.88 -31.07 1.53
N ARG A 393 -21.83 -31.85 1.78
CA ARG A 393 -21.61 -33.15 1.16
C ARG A 393 -22.74 -34.14 1.43
N ARG A 394 -23.11 -34.32 2.72
CA ARG A 394 -24.25 -35.17 3.09
C ARG A 394 -25.56 -34.70 2.48
N SER A 395 -25.73 -33.36 2.34
CA SER A 395 -26.91 -32.79 1.71
C SER A 395 -27.04 -33.14 0.22
N ILE A 396 -25.92 -33.24 -0.52
CA ILE A 396 -25.93 -33.70 -1.90
C ILE A 396 -26.36 -35.16 -1.98
N GLU A 397 -25.76 -36.05 -1.17
CA GLU A 397 -26.10 -37.47 -1.17
C GLU A 397 -27.58 -37.68 -0.91
N GLN A 398 -28.18 -36.94 0.03
CA GLN A 398 -29.60 -36.96 0.35
C GLN A 398 -30.48 -36.41 -0.79
N ALA A 399 -30.06 -35.28 -1.38
CA ALA A 399 -30.84 -34.62 -2.44
C ALA A 399 -30.77 -35.41 -3.76
N GLU A 400 -29.64 -36.07 -4.05
CA GLU A 400 -29.49 -36.94 -5.21
C GLU A 400 -30.43 -38.17 -5.11
N GLU A 401 -30.46 -38.81 -3.95
CA GLU A 401 -31.37 -39.93 -3.72
C GLU A 401 -32.85 -39.50 -3.76
N ASN A 402 -33.17 -38.33 -3.17
CA ASN A 402 -34.49 -37.76 -3.23
C ASN A 402 -34.93 -37.50 -4.70
N LEU A 403 -34.05 -36.94 -5.52
CA LEU A 403 -34.32 -36.70 -6.93
C LEU A 403 -34.52 -38.04 -7.69
N ARG A 404 -33.68 -39.05 -7.42
CA ARG A 404 -33.79 -40.37 -8.03
C ARG A 404 -35.12 -41.04 -7.70
N LEU A 405 -35.54 -40.98 -6.43
CA LEU A 405 -36.82 -41.55 -5.98
C LEU A 405 -38.04 -40.83 -6.60
N ASN A 406 -38.05 -39.49 -6.58
CA ASN A 406 -39.15 -38.72 -7.17
C ASN A 406 -39.25 -38.90 -8.68
N ARG A 407 -38.10 -39.06 -9.38
CA ARG A 407 -38.10 -39.41 -10.81
C ARG A 407 -38.79 -40.76 -11.07
N ASN A 408 -38.47 -41.78 -10.26
CA ASN A 408 -39.10 -43.12 -10.37
C ASN A 408 -40.59 -43.07 -10.00
N TYR A 409 -40.96 -42.33 -8.97
CA TYR A 409 -42.38 -42.17 -8.57
C TYR A 409 -43.18 -41.42 -9.63
N TYR A 410 -42.62 -40.42 -10.26
CA TYR A 410 -43.29 -39.72 -11.36
C TYR A 410 -43.52 -40.64 -12.57
N GLN A 411 -42.51 -41.41 -12.96
CA GLN A 411 -42.62 -42.40 -14.01
C GLN A 411 -43.67 -43.50 -13.72
N ALA A 412 -43.81 -43.85 -12.46
CA ALA A 412 -44.84 -44.79 -11.98
C ALA A 412 -46.24 -44.14 -11.84
N GLY A 413 -46.38 -42.83 -12.08
CA GLY A 413 -47.62 -42.07 -11.91
C GLY A 413 -48.09 -41.88 -10.45
N THR A 414 -47.16 -42.03 -9.47
CA THR A 414 -47.46 -41.99 -8.04
C THR A 414 -47.09 -40.67 -7.34
N CYS A 415 -46.40 -39.76 -8.02
CA CYS A 415 -46.16 -38.40 -7.53
C CYS A 415 -46.47 -37.33 -8.59
N ARG A 416 -46.59 -36.09 -8.16
CA ARG A 416 -46.89 -34.95 -9.04
C ARG A 416 -45.65 -34.42 -9.73
N MET A 417 -45.82 -33.71 -10.86
CA MET A 417 -44.73 -32.99 -11.51
C MET A 417 -44.06 -31.96 -10.58
N SER A 418 -44.85 -31.26 -9.73
CA SER A 418 -44.32 -30.33 -8.73
C SER A 418 -43.28 -30.97 -7.80
N ASP A 419 -43.54 -32.22 -7.36
CA ASP A 419 -42.67 -32.92 -6.41
C ASP A 419 -41.32 -33.30 -7.06
N LEU A 420 -41.36 -33.71 -8.34
CA LEU A 420 -40.16 -33.99 -9.16
C LEU A 420 -39.34 -32.70 -9.37
N LEU A 421 -40.01 -31.59 -9.73
CA LEU A 421 -39.31 -30.31 -9.95
C LEU A 421 -38.75 -29.73 -8.67
N GLU A 422 -39.43 -29.91 -7.51
CA GLU A 422 -38.91 -29.54 -6.20
C GLU A 422 -37.66 -30.37 -5.83
N ALA A 423 -37.70 -31.68 -6.00
CA ALA A 423 -36.56 -32.57 -5.78
C ALA A 423 -35.36 -32.18 -6.67
N GLN A 424 -35.59 -31.80 -7.92
CA GLN A 424 -34.54 -31.30 -8.82
C GLN A 424 -33.96 -29.98 -8.32
N MET A 425 -34.81 -29.06 -7.87
CA MET A 425 -34.37 -27.78 -7.30
C MET A 425 -33.52 -27.98 -6.04
N LEU A 426 -33.93 -28.86 -5.13
CA LEU A 426 -33.15 -29.18 -3.91
C LEU A 426 -31.81 -29.81 -4.24
N TYR A 427 -31.72 -30.68 -5.24
CA TYR A 427 -30.45 -31.24 -5.70
C TYR A 427 -29.53 -30.16 -6.25
N GLN A 428 -30.02 -29.28 -7.12
CA GLN A 428 -29.23 -28.13 -7.63
C GLN A 428 -28.74 -27.25 -6.51
N GLN A 429 -29.62 -26.90 -5.56
CA GLN A 429 -29.22 -26.07 -4.38
C GLN A 429 -28.17 -26.76 -3.51
N ALA A 430 -28.23 -28.07 -3.34
CA ALA A 430 -27.24 -28.83 -2.60
C ALA A 430 -25.86 -28.80 -3.29
N CYS A 431 -25.82 -28.95 -4.62
CA CYS A 431 -24.62 -28.83 -5.43
C CYS A 431 -24.00 -27.42 -5.33
N ASP A 432 -24.83 -26.39 -5.45
CA ASP A 432 -24.39 -24.99 -5.34
C ASP A 432 -23.83 -24.69 -3.94
N LYS A 433 -24.50 -25.16 -2.87
CA LYS A 433 -24.03 -25.02 -1.49
C LYS A 433 -22.70 -25.73 -1.24
N GLN A 434 -22.47 -26.92 -1.80
CA GLN A 434 -21.19 -27.62 -1.65
C GLN A 434 -20.07 -26.83 -2.31
N THR A 435 -20.32 -26.32 -3.52
CA THR A 435 -19.35 -25.53 -4.27
C THR A 435 -18.95 -24.26 -3.50
N ASP A 436 -19.96 -23.55 -2.94
CA ASP A 436 -19.73 -22.37 -2.14
C ASP A 436 -19.00 -22.69 -0.84
N ALA A 437 -19.39 -23.78 -0.14
CA ALA A 437 -18.73 -24.21 1.09
C ALA A 437 -17.25 -24.57 0.87
N TYR A 438 -16.93 -25.19 -0.29
CA TYR A 438 -15.54 -25.49 -0.63
C TYR A 438 -14.72 -24.21 -0.88
N ALA A 439 -15.25 -23.27 -1.66
CA ALA A 439 -14.60 -22.00 -1.92
C ALA A 439 -14.40 -21.18 -0.61
N ASP A 440 -15.39 -21.17 0.28
CA ASP A 440 -15.29 -20.52 1.59
C ASP A 440 -14.23 -21.18 2.48
N TYR A 441 -14.18 -22.52 2.52
CA TYR A 441 -13.14 -23.24 3.24
C TYR A 441 -11.72 -22.86 2.80
N GLN A 442 -11.46 -22.79 1.49
CA GLN A 442 -10.16 -22.42 0.96
C GLN A 442 -9.79 -20.97 1.35
N ASN A 443 -10.74 -20.03 1.20
CA ASN A 443 -10.54 -18.64 1.59
C ASN A 443 -10.27 -18.48 3.10
N LYS A 444 -10.98 -19.22 3.96
CA LYS A 444 -10.76 -19.22 5.42
C LYS A 444 -9.41 -19.83 5.78
N LEU A 445 -9.00 -20.90 5.08
CA LEU A 445 -7.72 -21.54 5.28
C LEU A 445 -6.56 -20.58 4.96
N LEU A 446 -6.63 -19.86 3.84
CA LEU A 446 -5.64 -18.83 3.50
C LEU A 446 -5.61 -17.73 4.56
N ALA A 447 -6.76 -17.19 4.95
CA ALA A 447 -6.86 -16.16 5.98
C ALA A 447 -6.25 -16.61 7.31
N TYR A 448 -6.44 -17.87 7.69
CA TYR A 448 -5.80 -18.46 8.87
C TYR A 448 -4.28 -18.53 8.72
N ARG A 449 -3.76 -19.09 7.61
CA ARG A 449 -2.32 -19.17 7.35
C ARG A 449 -1.67 -17.78 7.43
N GLN A 450 -2.23 -16.79 6.79
CA GLN A 450 -1.76 -15.41 6.87
C GLN A 450 -1.81 -14.86 8.31
N SER A 451 -2.87 -15.16 9.08
CA SER A 451 -3.02 -14.70 10.45
C SER A 451 -1.99 -15.26 11.42
N VAL A 452 -1.40 -16.41 11.11
CA VAL A 452 -0.31 -17.05 11.90
C VAL A 452 1.08 -16.87 11.27
N GLY A 453 1.17 -16.09 10.17
CA GLY A 453 2.44 -15.83 9.47
C GLY A 453 3.00 -17.04 8.71
N GLN A 454 2.17 -18.00 8.35
CA GLN A 454 2.53 -19.11 7.47
C GLN A 454 2.21 -18.74 6.02
N LYS A 455 3.18 -18.96 5.13
CA LYS A 455 3.00 -18.84 3.69
C LYS A 455 2.58 -20.15 3.08
#